data_e9f3ef422a89532c77b0efb541830892
#
_entry.id   e9f3ef422a89532c77b0efb541830892
#
_cell.length_a   1.000
_cell.length_b   1.000
_cell.length_c   1.000
_cell.angle_alpha   90.00
_cell.angle_beta   90.00
_cell.angle_gamma   90.00
#
_symmetry.space_group_name_H-M   'P 1'
#
loop_
_entity.id
_entity.type
_entity.pdbx_description
1 polymer ?
#
loop_
_entity_poly.entity_id
_entity_poly.type
_entity_poly.pdbx_seq_one_letter_code
_entity_poly.pdbx_strand_id
1 'polypeptide(L)'
;MTMIGQAEGLVALQPEGWPAPKGYANGMMGRGQVVFVGGQIGWDAEGRFADGMVGQIAQALRNILAVLAAAGAGPQHIARLTWYVTDMEAYRANLKPLGRAYREVMGANYPAMAVMRVIELVEPAALVEIEATAVLPE
;
A
#
# COMPACT_ATOMS: atom_id res chain seq x y z
N MET A 1 21.19 -1.12 12.30
CA MET A 1 19.77 -1.06 11.87
C MET A 1 19.10 0.15 12.50
N THR A 2 18.47 0.95 11.70
CA THR A 2 17.80 2.16 12.17
C THR A 2 16.34 1.84 12.47
N MET A 3 15.91 2.15 13.67
CA MET A 3 14.51 2.02 14.03
C MET A 3 13.83 3.35 13.78
N ILE A 4 12.84 3.35 12.90
CA ILE A 4 12.05 4.52 12.57
C ILE A 4 10.74 4.39 13.34
N GLY A 5 10.20 5.51 13.83
CA GLY A 5 8.97 5.51 14.60
C GLY A 5 7.83 4.79 13.89
N GLN A 6 7.79 3.50 14.05
CA GLN A 6 6.78 2.62 13.49
C GLN A 6 5.85 2.16 14.58
N ALA A 7 4.77 1.51 14.18
CA ALA A 7 3.88 0.87 15.11
C ALA A 7 4.66 -0.18 15.92
N GLU A 8 4.16 -0.45 17.08
CA GLU A 8 4.72 -1.48 17.93
C GLU A 8 4.82 -2.80 17.17
N GLY A 9 5.98 -3.43 17.21
CA GLY A 9 6.23 -4.68 16.56
C GLY A 9 6.79 -4.58 15.13
N LEU A 10 6.81 -3.38 14.52
CA LEU A 10 7.36 -3.17 13.19
C LEU A 10 8.57 -2.26 13.21
N VAL A 11 9.59 -2.63 12.45
CA VAL A 11 10.83 -1.88 12.30
C VAL A 11 11.16 -1.76 10.82
N ALA A 12 11.39 -0.53 10.35
CA ALA A 12 11.88 -0.30 8.99
C ALA A 12 13.37 -0.62 8.95
N LEU A 13 13.78 -1.36 7.93
CA LEU A 13 15.17 -1.78 7.75
C LEU A 13 15.81 -0.89 6.69
N GLN A 14 16.91 -0.24 7.07
CA GLN A 14 17.63 0.67 6.18
C GLN A 14 19.13 0.36 6.30
N PRO A 15 19.73 -0.25 5.26
CA PRO A 15 21.17 -0.51 5.29
C PRO A 15 21.95 0.79 5.37
N GLU A 16 23.04 0.75 6.15
CA GLU A 16 23.90 1.90 6.31
C GLU A 16 24.52 2.30 4.99
N GLY A 17 24.54 3.58 4.70
CA GLY A 17 25.11 4.12 3.47
C GLY A 17 24.18 4.14 2.27
N TRP A 18 23.01 3.52 2.37
CA TRP A 18 22.03 3.59 1.28
C TRP A 18 21.30 4.93 1.29
N PRO A 19 20.93 5.44 0.12
CA PRO A 19 20.09 6.64 0.06
C PRO A 19 18.78 6.44 0.81
N ALA A 20 18.28 7.49 1.45
CA ALA A 20 17.00 7.43 2.13
C ALA A 20 15.88 7.12 1.13
N PRO A 21 15.04 6.13 1.40
CA PRO A 21 13.92 5.83 0.51
C PRO A 21 12.87 6.93 0.58
N LYS A 22 12.20 7.18 -0.55
CA LYS A 22 11.13 8.19 -0.63
C LYS A 22 9.82 7.51 -0.96
N GLY A 23 8.88 7.56 -0.02
CA GLY A 23 7.54 7.00 -0.19
C GLY A 23 7.48 5.48 -0.06
N TYR A 24 8.52 4.86 0.49
CA TYR A 24 8.56 3.42 0.75
C TYR A 24 9.67 3.10 1.76
N ALA A 25 9.70 1.87 2.25
CA ALA A 25 10.82 1.35 3.03
C ALA A 25 11.53 0.27 2.20
N ASN A 26 12.83 0.12 2.40
CA ASN A 26 13.59 -0.94 1.73
C ASN A 26 13.25 -2.32 2.28
N GLY A 27 12.94 -2.39 3.56
CA GLY A 27 12.53 -3.63 4.21
C GLY A 27 11.77 -3.33 5.48
N MET A 28 11.01 -4.31 5.94
CA MET A 28 10.29 -4.24 7.20
C MET A 28 10.49 -5.54 7.95
N MET A 29 10.60 -5.44 9.26
CA MET A 29 10.69 -6.61 10.14
C MET A 29 9.65 -6.46 11.23
N GLY A 30 8.95 -7.55 11.56
CA GLY A 30 7.94 -7.48 12.60
C GLY A 30 7.68 -8.82 13.24
N ARG A 31 6.99 -8.77 14.38
CA ARG A 31 6.56 -9.93 15.13
C ARG A 31 5.10 -9.73 15.52
N GLY A 32 4.31 -10.77 15.39
CA GLY A 32 2.91 -10.73 15.78
C GLY A 32 2.06 -11.63 14.88
N GLN A 33 0.77 -11.37 14.86
CA GLN A 33 -0.15 -12.07 13.96
C GLN A 33 -0.04 -11.48 12.56
N VAL A 34 0.10 -12.35 11.58
CA VAL A 34 0.19 -11.92 10.19
C VAL A 34 -1.20 -11.85 9.59
N VAL A 35 -1.51 -10.72 8.96
CA VAL A 35 -2.78 -10.50 8.27
C VAL A 35 -2.47 -10.35 6.78
N PHE A 36 -3.10 -11.18 5.97
CA PHE A 36 -2.95 -11.14 4.52
C PHE A 36 -4.19 -10.49 3.92
N VAL A 37 -4.00 -9.38 3.22
CA VAL A 37 -5.10 -8.72 2.52
C VAL A 37 -4.97 -9.07 1.04
N GLY A 38 -5.99 -9.71 0.51
CA GLY A 38 -6.03 -10.07 -0.91
C GLY A 38 -6.04 -8.83 -1.79
N GLY A 39 -5.81 -9.02 -3.09
CA GLY A 39 -5.77 -7.91 -4.03
C GLY A 39 -7.05 -7.09 -4.01
N GLN A 40 -6.91 -5.79 -3.81
CA GLN A 40 -8.01 -4.84 -3.80
C GLN A 40 -7.90 -3.93 -5.01
N ILE A 41 -9.02 -3.69 -5.67
CA ILE A 41 -9.09 -2.79 -6.82
C ILE A 41 -9.86 -1.53 -6.44
N GLY A 42 -9.95 -0.59 -7.37
CA GLY A 42 -10.45 0.74 -7.07
C GLY A 42 -11.97 0.88 -7.09
N TRP A 43 -12.71 -0.11 -6.61
CA TRP A 43 -14.17 -0.02 -6.52
C TRP A 43 -14.63 0.08 -5.07
N ASP A 44 -15.79 0.72 -4.87
CA ASP A 44 -16.38 0.86 -3.54
C ASP A 44 -17.21 -0.40 -3.17
N ALA A 45 -17.88 -0.33 -2.04
CA ALA A 45 -18.68 -1.45 -1.53
C ALA A 45 -19.86 -1.82 -2.44
N GLU A 46 -20.27 -0.93 -3.33
CA GLU A 46 -21.32 -1.19 -4.32
C GLU A 46 -20.76 -1.59 -5.67
N GLY A 47 -19.43 -1.79 -5.78
CA GLY A 47 -18.80 -2.20 -7.03
C GLY A 47 -18.59 -1.09 -8.03
N ARG A 48 -18.67 0.18 -7.59
CA ARG A 48 -18.47 1.33 -8.48
C ARG A 48 -17.01 1.78 -8.44
N PHE A 49 -16.40 1.86 -9.62
CA PHE A 49 -15.01 2.28 -9.74
C PHE A 49 -14.87 3.79 -9.57
N ALA A 50 -13.82 4.20 -8.86
CA ALA A 50 -13.41 5.59 -8.83
C ALA A 50 -12.85 6.00 -10.19
N ASP A 51 -12.90 7.30 -10.50
CA ASP A 51 -12.40 7.82 -11.76
C ASP A 51 -10.88 7.96 -11.75
N GLY A 52 -10.26 7.45 -12.79
CA GLY A 52 -8.83 7.61 -13.02
C GLY A 52 -7.95 6.78 -12.09
N MET A 53 -6.67 6.74 -12.42
CA MET A 53 -5.72 5.92 -11.68
C MET A 53 -5.55 6.37 -10.24
N VAL A 54 -5.38 7.67 -10.01
CA VAL A 54 -5.17 8.20 -8.64
C VAL A 54 -6.39 7.91 -7.76
N GLY A 55 -7.61 8.12 -8.30
CA GLY A 55 -8.83 7.82 -7.59
C GLY A 55 -8.97 6.34 -7.26
N GLN A 56 -8.62 5.48 -8.21
CA GLN A 56 -8.68 4.04 -8.00
C GLN A 56 -7.65 3.56 -6.99
N ILE A 57 -6.45 4.14 -7.01
CA ILE A 57 -5.42 3.82 -6.01
C ILE A 57 -5.91 4.20 -4.61
N ALA A 58 -6.44 5.41 -4.45
CA ALA A 58 -6.97 5.84 -3.16
C ALA A 58 -8.06 4.90 -2.66
N GLN A 59 -8.97 4.49 -3.56
CA GLN A 59 -10.06 3.57 -3.19
C GLN A 59 -9.52 2.19 -2.82
N ALA A 60 -8.57 1.66 -3.58
CA ALA A 60 -7.97 0.36 -3.27
C ALA A 60 -7.29 0.39 -1.90
N LEU A 61 -6.58 1.48 -1.57
CA LEU A 61 -5.97 1.63 -0.26
C LEU A 61 -7.01 1.71 0.86
N ARG A 62 -8.12 2.42 0.63
CA ARG A 62 -9.23 2.46 1.61
C ARG A 62 -9.80 1.06 1.82
N ASN A 63 -9.91 0.28 0.76
CA ASN A 63 -10.41 -1.09 0.86
C ASN A 63 -9.47 -1.95 1.71
N ILE A 64 -8.16 -1.78 1.53
CA ILE A 64 -7.16 -2.47 2.36
C ILE A 64 -7.36 -2.10 3.82
N LEU A 65 -7.53 -0.81 4.13
CA LEU A 65 -7.75 -0.37 5.51
C LEU A 65 -9.04 -0.93 6.09
N ALA A 66 -10.09 -1.05 5.28
CA ALA A 66 -11.35 -1.65 5.73
C ALA A 66 -11.17 -3.12 6.10
N VAL A 67 -10.41 -3.87 5.30
CA VAL A 67 -10.12 -5.27 5.61
C VAL A 67 -9.28 -5.38 6.88
N LEU A 68 -8.25 -4.54 7.00
CA LEU A 68 -7.40 -4.52 8.20
C LEU A 68 -8.21 -4.20 9.46
N ALA A 69 -9.17 -3.27 9.35
CA ALA A 69 -10.01 -2.90 10.47
C ALA A 69 -10.80 -4.09 11.02
N ALA A 70 -11.16 -5.04 10.17
CA ALA A 70 -11.86 -6.26 10.60
C ALA A 70 -10.98 -7.12 11.52
N ALA A 71 -9.65 -6.96 11.45
CA ALA A 71 -8.71 -7.65 12.33
C ALA A 71 -8.26 -6.76 13.50
N GLY A 72 -8.79 -5.55 13.61
CA GLY A 72 -8.33 -4.59 14.62
C GLY A 72 -6.99 -3.94 14.25
N ALA A 73 -6.61 -4.01 12.98
CA ALA A 73 -5.36 -3.45 12.50
C ALA A 73 -5.58 -2.15 11.73
N GLY A 74 -4.53 -1.38 11.55
CA GLY A 74 -4.57 -0.12 10.82
C GLY A 74 -3.37 0.02 9.90
N PRO A 75 -3.24 1.18 9.22
CA PRO A 75 -2.16 1.39 8.26
C PRO A 75 -0.76 1.26 8.85
N GLN A 76 -0.60 1.56 10.14
CA GLN A 76 0.67 1.45 10.82
C GLN A 76 1.16 0.00 10.96
N HIS A 77 0.28 -0.97 10.74
CA HIS A 77 0.62 -2.38 10.86
C HIS A 77 1.02 -3.01 9.52
N ILE A 78 0.92 -2.27 8.42
CA ILE A 78 1.25 -2.82 7.10
C ILE A 78 2.76 -2.97 6.98
N ALA A 79 3.20 -4.18 6.63
CA ALA A 79 4.62 -4.49 6.43
C ALA A 79 4.98 -4.44 4.94
N ARG A 80 4.05 -4.79 4.05
CA ARG A 80 4.30 -4.81 2.60
C ARG A 80 3.05 -4.45 1.83
N LEU A 81 3.25 -3.65 0.78
CA LEU A 81 2.26 -3.41 -0.27
C LEU A 81 2.86 -3.84 -1.59
N THR A 82 2.09 -4.56 -2.40
CA THR A 82 2.47 -4.85 -3.78
C THR A 82 1.41 -4.27 -4.69
N TRP A 83 1.85 -3.46 -5.65
CA TRP A 83 0.97 -2.72 -6.55
C TRP A 83 1.13 -3.24 -7.96
N TYR A 84 0.01 -3.49 -8.61
CA TYR A 84 -0.05 -3.91 -10.00
C TYR A 84 -0.83 -2.85 -10.75
N VAL A 85 -0.19 -2.20 -11.73
CA VAL A 85 -0.83 -1.14 -12.53
C VAL A 85 -0.85 -1.56 -13.98
N THR A 86 -1.90 -1.15 -14.72
CA THR A 86 -2.01 -1.49 -16.12
C THR A 86 -1.36 -0.45 -17.04
N ASP A 87 -1.07 0.75 -16.51
CA ASP A 87 -0.48 1.85 -17.27
C ASP A 87 0.61 2.54 -16.45
N MET A 88 1.86 2.15 -16.69
CA MET A 88 2.99 2.69 -15.95
C MET A 88 3.29 4.15 -16.33
N GLU A 89 2.99 4.55 -17.58
CA GLU A 89 3.15 5.95 -17.97
C GLU A 89 2.23 6.86 -17.15
N ALA A 90 0.96 6.44 -17.01
CA ALA A 90 0.01 7.19 -16.19
C ALA A 90 0.46 7.24 -14.72
N TYR A 91 1.02 6.15 -14.22
CA TYR A 91 1.54 6.10 -12.86
C TYR A 91 2.67 7.14 -12.69
N ARG A 92 3.66 7.12 -13.58
CA ARG A 92 4.79 8.04 -13.52
C ARG A 92 4.39 9.50 -13.73
N ALA A 93 3.36 9.74 -14.55
CA ALA A 93 2.87 11.10 -14.82
C ALA A 93 2.10 11.69 -13.65
N ASN A 94 1.65 10.88 -12.70
CA ASN A 94 0.79 11.29 -11.60
C ASN A 94 1.42 11.09 -10.22
N LEU A 95 2.74 11.08 -10.12
CA LEU A 95 3.42 10.82 -8.85
C LEU A 95 3.05 11.80 -7.74
N LYS A 96 2.92 13.10 -8.06
CA LYS A 96 2.56 14.10 -7.05
C LYS A 96 1.14 13.92 -6.52
N PRO A 97 0.10 13.90 -7.37
CA PRO A 97 -1.26 13.66 -6.86
C PRO A 97 -1.40 12.29 -6.20
N LEU A 98 -0.68 11.29 -6.69
CA LEU A 98 -0.67 9.96 -6.09
C LEU A 98 -0.09 9.99 -4.68
N GLY A 99 1.03 10.71 -4.49
CA GLY A 99 1.64 10.87 -3.18
C GLY A 99 0.71 11.57 -2.18
N ARG A 100 -0.05 12.58 -2.65
CA ARG A 100 -1.04 13.24 -1.80
C ARG A 100 -2.17 12.30 -1.41
N ALA A 101 -2.70 11.55 -2.38
CA ALA A 101 -3.77 10.59 -2.13
C ALA A 101 -3.31 9.49 -1.17
N TYR A 102 -2.09 9.00 -1.35
CA TYR A 102 -1.51 8.01 -0.45
C TYR A 102 -1.47 8.55 0.98
N ARG A 103 -0.94 9.76 1.15
CA ARG A 103 -0.83 10.35 2.47
C ARG A 103 -2.17 10.58 3.14
N GLU A 104 -3.18 10.98 2.38
CA GLU A 104 -4.53 11.15 2.92
C GLU A 104 -5.11 9.85 3.48
N VAL A 105 -4.86 8.73 2.81
CA VAL A 105 -5.40 7.43 3.22
C VAL A 105 -4.52 6.75 4.24
N MET A 106 -3.22 6.72 3.99
CA MET A 106 -2.26 5.91 4.75
C MET A 106 -1.50 6.69 5.82
N GLY A 107 -1.59 8.01 5.81
CA GLY A 107 -0.78 8.84 6.68
C GLY A 107 0.69 8.72 6.34
N ALA A 108 1.55 8.80 7.35
CA ALA A 108 3.01 8.72 7.16
C ALA A 108 3.53 7.29 7.26
N ASN A 109 2.72 6.30 6.89
CA ASN A 109 3.08 4.90 6.96
C ASN A 109 3.56 4.41 5.60
N TYR A 110 4.87 4.20 5.47
CA TYR A 110 5.51 3.80 4.22
C TYR A 110 6.19 2.44 4.38
N PRO A 111 5.44 1.35 4.12
CA PRO A 111 6.00 0.00 4.25
C PRO A 111 6.90 -0.36 3.08
N ALA A 112 7.45 -1.56 3.11
CA ALA A 112 8.13 -2.13 1.96
C ALA A 112 7.14 -2.23 0.81
N MET A 113 7.55 -1.87 -0.41
CA MET A 113 6.66 -1.85 -1.57
C MET A 113 7.37 -2.25 -2.85
N ALA A 114 6.57 -2.75 -3.77
CA ALA A 114 6.96 -2.90 -5.16
C ALA A 114 5.78 -2.45 -6.02
N VAL A 115 6.07 -1.83 -7.16
CA VAL A 115 5.07 -1.44 -8.14
C VAL A 115 5.51 -2.02 -9.48
N MET A 116 4.60 -2.69 -10.16
CA MET A 116 4.92 -3.28 -11.45
C MET A 116 3.73 -3.18 -12.40
N ARG A 117 4.02 -3.12 -13.70
CA ARG A 117 2.98 -3.12 -14.70
C ARG A 117 2.57 -4.55 -15.01
N VAL A 118 1.26 -4.76 -15.16
CA VAL A 118 0.67 -6.01 -15.66
C VAL A 118 -0.13 -5.70 -16.91
N ILE A 119 -0.32 -6.70 -17.76
CA ILE A 119 -1.04 -6.51 -19.02
C ILE A 119 -2.50 -6.16 -18.76
N GLU A 120 -3.15 -6.88 -17.84
CA GLU A 120 -4.55 -6.66 -17.50
C GLU A 120 -4.85 -7.22 -16.12
N LEU A 121 -5.97 -6.79 -15.58
CA LEU A 121 -6.50 -7.30 -14.32
C LEU A 121 -7.82 -8.03 -14.61
N VAL A 122 -8.32 -8.79 -13.64
CA VAL A 122 -9.54 -9.58 -13.86
C VAL A 122 -10.71 -8.70 -14.24
N GLU A 123 -10.87 -7.54 -13.55
CA GLU A 123 -11.92 -6.60 -13.87
C GLU A 123 -11.42 -5.62 -14.94
N PRO A 124 -12.09 -5.56 -16.11
CA PRO A 124 -11.59 -4.71 -17.21
C PRO A 124 -11.49 -3.22 -16.86
N ALA A 125 -12.32 -2.73 -15.94
CA ALA A 125 -12.29 -1.32 -15.55
C ALA A 125 -11.21 -1.01 -14.51
N ALA A 126 -10.54 -2.02 -13.96
CA ALA A 126 -9.51 -1.82 -12.95
C ALA A 126 -8.22 -1.34 -13.59
N LEU A 127 -7.68 -0.24 -13.08
CA LEU A 127 -6.38 0.31 -13.49
C LEU A 127 -5.28 -0.08 -12.53
N VAL A 128 -5.63 -0.55 -11.34
CA VAL A 128 -4.69 -0.90 -10.28
C VAL A 128 -5.26 -2.02 -9.42
N GLU A 129 -4.38 -2.84 -8.91
CA GLU A 129 -4.70 -3.80 -7.86
C GLU A 129 -3.57 -3.73 -6.83
N ILE A 130 -3.92 -3.70 -5.55
CA ILE A 130 -2.94 -3.60 -4.47
C ILE A 130 -3.24 -4.69 -3.45
N GLU A 131 -2.22 -5.42 -3.04
CA GLU A 131 -2.33 -6.38 -1.95
C GLU A 131 -1.44 -5.96 -0.79
N ALA A 132 -1.73 -6.42 0.40
CA ALA A 132 -1.01 -6.03 1.59
C ALA A 132 -0.75 -7.21 2.51
N THR A 133 0.36 -7.12 3.23
CA THR A 133 0.65 -8.00 4.36
C THR A 133 0.88 -7.11 5.56
N ALA A 134 0.20 -7.40 6.67
CA ALA A 134 0.32 -6.63 7.89
C ALA A 134 0.73 -7.55 9.04
N VAL A 135 1.33 -6.95 10.07
CA VAL A 135 1.69 -7.65 11.30
C VAL A 135 1.05 -6.90 12.45
N LEU A 136 0.13 -7.57 13.12
CA LEU A 136 -0.56 -7.01 14.28
C LEU A 136 0.18 -7.49 15.54
N PRO A 137 0.69 -6.58 16.38
CA PRO A 137 1.40 -6.99 17.61
C PRO A 137 0.51 -7.82 18.52
N GLU A 138 1.14 -8.76 19.20
CA GLU A 138 0.45 -9.62 20.17
C GLU A 138 0.09 -8.88 21.45
#